data_d6fb2e45ad937d46737e97f596699ff0
#
_entry.id   d6fb2e45ad937d46737e97f596699ff0
#
_cell.length_a   1.000
_cell.length_b   1.000
_cell.length_c   1.000
_cell.angle_alpha   90.00
_cell.angle_beta   90.00
_cell.angle_gamma   90.00
#
_symmetry.space_group_name_H-M   'P 1'
#
loop_
_entity.id
_entity.type
_entity.pdbx_description
1 polymer ?
#
loop_
_entity_poly.entity_id
_entity_poly.type
_entity_poly.pdbx_seq_one_letter_code
_entity_poly.pdbx_strand_id
1 'polypeptide(L)'
;MKRLEGNVTIITGGGKGIGFGLAQAFAQEGSNLVITGRTESRLLDAKKRLEEEYGIEVLPIVADGADEIAIKNVVAKTVEKFGKITTLVNNAQVSKSGLPLVEHTKEDFDLAIYSGLY
;
A
#
# COMPACT_ATOMS: atom_id res chain seq x y z
N MET A 1 -1.70 -18.99 -11.99
CA MET A 1 -0.49 -18.79 -11.20
C MET A 1 -0.36 -17.34 -10.74
N LYS A 2 -0.08 -17.15 -9.49
CA LYS A 2 0.01 -15.81 -8.96
C LYS A 2 1.42 -15.30 -9.07
N ARG A 3 1.56 -14.10 -9.64
CA ARG A 3 2.87 -13.57 -9.88
C ARG A 3 3.51 -12.85 -8.74
N LEU A 4 2.71 -12.38 -7.78
CA LEU A 4 3.23 -11.58 -6.70
C LEU A 4 3.15 -12.27 -5.34
N GLU A 5 3.06 -13.59 -5.36
CA GLU A 5 3.05 -14.33 -4.12
C GLU A 5 4.31 -14.04 -3.34
N GLY A 6 4.18 -13.75 -2.07
CA GLY A 6 5.31 -13.41 -1.25
C GLY A 6 5.64 -11.93 -1.24
N ASN A 7 5.00 -11.13 -2.10
CA ASN A 7 5.25 -9.70 -2.11
C ASN A 7 4.39 -9.00 -1.08
N VAL A 8 4.83 -7.83 -0.66
CA VAL A 8 4.09 -7.00 0.27
C VAL A 8 4.00 -5.61 -0.37
N THR A 9 2.79 -5.18 -0.67
CA THR A 9 2.56 -3.93 -1.37
C THR A 9 1.83 -2.95 -0.48
N ILE A 10 2.36 -1.75 -0.36
CA ILE A 10 1.71 -0.67 0.38
C ILE A 10 1.00 0.20 -0.64
N ILE A 11 -0.29 0.44 -0.43
CA ILE A 11 -1.05 1.31 -1.32
C ILE A 11 -1.67 2.41 -0.48
N THR A 12 -1.23 3.64 -0.68
CA THR A 12 -1.82 4.76 0.04
C THR A 12 -3.14 5.09 -0.62
N GLY A 13 -4.15 5.31 0.21
CA GLY A 13 -5.47 5.57 -0.32
C GLY A 13 -6.14 4.33 -0.86
N GLY A 14 -5.84 3.16 -0.31
CA GLY A 14 -6.34 1.91 -0.84
C GLY A 14 -7.78 1.57 -0.48
N GLY A 15 -8.45 2.41 0.30
CA GLY A 15 -9.78 2.06 0.78
C GLY A 15 -10.92 2.34 -0.18
N LYS A 16 -10.71 3.07 -1.22
CA LYS A 16 -11.78 3.35 -2.17
C LYS A 16 -11.24 3.81 -3.50
N GLY A 17 -12.11 3.82 -4.49
CA GLY A 17 -11.79 4.37 -5.79
C GLY A 17 -10.66 3.66 -6.49
N ILE A 18 -9.78 4.45 -7.10
CA ILE A 18 -8.67 3.90 -7.84
C ILE A 18 -7.75 3.09 -6.93
N GLY A 19 -7.58 3.55 -5.70
CA GLY A 19 -6.74 2.82 -4.76
C GLY A 19 -7.26 1.43 -4.47
N PHE A 20 -8.58 1.29 -4.33
CA PHE A 20 -9.15 -0.02 -4.08
C PHE A 20 -8.97 -0.91 -5.32
N GLY A 21 -9.13 -0.33 -6.50
CA GLY A 21 -8.92 -1.08 -7.74
C GLY A 21 -7.48 -1.58 -7.86
N LEU A 22 -6.52 -0.75 -7.46
CA LEU A 22 -5.14 -1.17 -7.47
C LEU A 22 -4.92 -2.29 -6.46
N ALA A 23 -5.55 -2.16 -5.30
CA ALA A 23 -5.42 -3.18 -4.27
C ALA A 23 -5.95 -4.52 -4.79
N GLN A 24 -7.06 -4.49 -5.51
CA GLN A 24 -7.61 -5.71 -6.07
C GLN A 24 -6.65 -6.33 -7.08
N ALA A 25 -6.02 -5.51 -7.90
CA ALA A 25 -5.10 -6.02 -8.91
C ALA A 25 -3.91 -6.71 -8.26
N PHE A 26 -3.33 -6.09 -7.23
CA PHE A 26 -2.19 -6.71 -6.56
C PHE A 26 -2.62 -7.95 -5.76
N ALA A 27 -3.80 -7.90 -5.14
CA ALA A 27 -4.28 -9.04 -4.38
C ALA A 27 -4.55 -10.23 -5.28
N GLN A 28 -5.04 -9.97 -6.47
CA GLN A 28 -5.31 -11.02 -7.41
C GLN A 28 -4.05 -11.77 -7.80
N GLU A 29 -2.92 -11.08 -7.78
CA GLU A 29 -1.64 -11.71 -8.09
C GLU A 29 -0.98 -12.31 -6.84
N GLY A 30 -1.63 -12.27 -5.70
CA GLY A 30 -1.12 -12.95 -4.53
C GLY A 30 -0.34 -12.09 -3.54
N SER A 31 -0.25 -10.79 -3.79
CA SER A 31 0.50 -9.93 -2.89
C SER A 31 -0.28 -9.66 -1.61
N ASN A 32 0.41 -9.67 -0.48
CA ASN A 32 -0.20 -9.17 0.74
C ASN A 32 -0.19 -7.65 0.64
N LEU A 33 -1.09 -7.00 1.34
CA LEU A 33 -1.29 -5.58 1.16
C LEU A 33 -1.27 -4.81 2.45
N VAL A 34 -0.81 -3.56 2.36
CA VAL A 34 -1.00 -2.60 3.43
C VAL A 34 -1.73 -1.45 2.77
N ILE A 35 -2.89 -1.10 3.29
CA ILE A 35 -3.67 -0.01 2.72
C ILE A 35 -3.80 1.08 3.74
N THR A 36 -3.73 2.32 3.30
CA THR A 36 -3.85 3.45 4.18
C THR A 36 -4.96 4.35 3.71
N GLY A 37 -5.47 5.16 4.60
CA GLY A 37 -6.50 6.12 4.28
C GLY A 37 -6.88 6.85 5.54
N ARG A 38 -7.77 7.82 5.42
CA ARG A 38 -8.16 8.62 6.57
C ARG A 38 -9.42 8.12 7.27
N THR A 39 -10.16 7.23 6.66
CA THR A 39 -11.41 6.72 7.23
C THR A 39 -11.26 5.25 7.59
N GLU A 40 -11.21 4.99 8.88
CA GLU A 40 -10.98 3.63 9.33
C GLU A 40 -12.05 2.65 8.86
N SER A 41 -13.30 3.04 8.86
CA SER A 41 -14.36 2.12 8.47
C SER A 41 -14.21 1.66 7.03
N ARG A 42 -13.73 2.55 6.16
CA ARG A 42 -13.53 2.16 4.79
C ARG A 42 -12.36 1.21 4.63
N LEU A 43 -11.31 1.42 5.44
CA LEU A 43 -10.17 0.54 5.39
C LEU A 43 -10.53 -0.85 5.90
N LEU A 44 -11.33 -0.92 6.94
CA LEU A 44 -11.72 -2.21 7.47
C LEU A 44 -12.63 -2.96 6.50
N ASP A 45 -13.50 -2.24 5.81
CA ASP A 45 -14.35 -2.85 4.82
C ASP A 45 -13.51 -3.36 3.64
N ALA A 46 -12.54 -2.58 3.21
CA ALA A 46 -11.67 -2.99 2.12
C ALA A 46 -10.86 -4.23 2.52
N LYS A 47 -10.35 -4.24 3.76
CA LYS A 47 -9.60 -5.37 4.24
C LYS A 47 -10.43 -6.63 4.18
N LYS A 48 -11.67 -6.56 4.67
CA LYS A 48 -12.52 -7.72 4.72
C LYS A 48 -12.78 -8.24 3.30
N ARG A 49 -13.10 -7.34 2.39
CA ARG A 49 -13.42 -7.75 1.03
C ARG A 49 -12.23 -8.36 0.32
N LEU A 50 -11.06 -7.76 0.51
CA LEU A 50 -9.87 -8.26 -0.17
C LEU A 50 -9.42 -9.61 0.41
N GLU A 51 -9.50 -9.75 1.70
CA GLU A 51 -9.08 -11.00 2.31
C GLU A 51 -10.05 -12.13 1.95
N GLU A 52 -11.33 -11.83 1.92
CA GLU A 52 -12.31 -12.85 1.61
C GLU A 52 -12.25 -13.26 0.14
N GLU A 53 -12.03 -12.30 -0.71
CA GLU A 53 -12.05 -12.59 -2.13
C GLU A 53 -10.76 -13.20 -2.66
N TYR A 54 -9.62 -12.75 -2.15
CA TYR A 54 -8.35 -13.16 -2.72
C TYR A 54 -7.49 -14.03 -1.79
N GLY A 55 -7.86 -14.15 -0.55
CA GLY A 55 -7.12 -15.02 0.35
C GLY A 55 -5.76 -14.51 0.79
N ILE A 56 -5.54 -13.21 0.67
CA ILE A 56 -4.26 -12.62 1.09
C ILE A 56 -4.48 -11.93 2.42
N GLU A 57 -3.41 -11.40 3.01
CA GLU A 57 -3.51 -10.65 4.24
C GLU A 57 -3.46 -9.17 3.96
N VAL A 58 -4.27 -8.39 4.66
CA VAL A 58 -4.31 -6.95 4.48
C VAL A 58 -4.15 -6.27 5.83
N LEU A 59 -3.21 -5.33 5.92
CA LEU A 59 -3.00 -4.53 7.11
C LEU A 59 -3.52 -3.13 6.85
N PRO A 60 -4.59 -2.71 7.51
CA PRO A 60 -5.10 -1.36 7.30
C PRO A 60 -4.47 -0.43 8.31
N ILE A 61 -4.04 0.74 7.87
CA ILE A 61 -3.45 1.73 8.75
C ILE A 61 -4.08 3.08 8.47
N VAL A 62 -4.65 3.70 9.49
CA VAL A 62 -5.23 5.02 9.32
C VAL A 62 -4.08 6.02 9.24
N ALA A 63 -3.94 6.68 8.12
CA ALA A 63 -2.86 7.62 7.92
C ALA A 63 -3.19 8.53 6.76
N ASP A 64 -2.68 9.74 6.81
CA ASP A 64 -2.86 10.68 5.72
C ASP A 64 -1.71 10.40 4.75
N GLY A 65 -2.03 9.95 3.58
CA GLY A 65 -1.02 9.59 2.60
C GLY A 65 -0.16 10.72 2.10
N ALA A 66 -0.56 11.96 2.39
CA ALA A 66 0.27 13.09 2.00
C ALA A 66 1.27 13.48 3.09
N ASP A 67 1.18 12.86 4.25
CA ASP A 67 2.05 13.21 5.36
C ASP A 67 3.26 12.28 5.35
N GLU A 68 4.44 12.88 5.20
CA GLU A 68 5.65 12.10 5.13
C GLU A 68 5.94 11.32 6.38
N ILE A 69 5.65 11.90 7.54
CA ILE A 69 5.89 11.22 8.79
C ILE A 69 4.94 10.03 8.92
N ALA A 70 3.70 10.20 8.47
CA ALA A 70 2.75 9.11 8.52
C ALA A 70 3.19 7.97 7.61
N ILE A 71 3.75 8.30 6.46
CA ILE A 71 4.24 7.28 5.54
C ILE A 71 5.39 6.50 6.16
N LYS A 72 6.29 7.18 6.85
CA LYS A 72 7.39 6.48 7.49
C LYS A 72 6.87 5.53 8.56
N ASN A 73 5.81 5.92 9.26
CA ASN A 73 5.24 5.06 10.26
C ASN A 73 4.58 3.84 9.61
N VAL A 74 3.96 4.04 8.45
CA VAL A 74 3.36 2.94 7.72
C VAL A 74 4.42 1.94 7.30
N VAL A 75 5.57 2.43 6.84
CA VAL A 75 6.65 1.57 6.44
C VAL A 75 7.13 0.75 7.63
N ALA A 76 7.31 1.41 8.78
CA ALA A 76 7.79 0.69 9.96
C ALA A 76 6.81 -0.39 10.39
N LYS A 77 5.52 -0.08 10.37
CA LYS A 77 4.53 -1.08 10.78
C LYS A 77 4.45 -2.23 9.78
N THR A 78 4.68 -1.94 8.53
CA THR A 78 4.65 -2.97 7.51
C THR A 78 5.81 -3.94 7.70
N VAL A 79 6.99 -3.41 7.95
CA VAL A 79 8.14 -4.27 8.17
C VAL A 79 7.96 -5.08 9.44
N GLU A 80 7.34 -4.48 10.45
CA GLU A 80 7.11 -5.20 11.68
C GLU A 80 6.18 -6.39 11.48
N LYS A 81 5.15 -6.23 10.67
CA LYS A 81 4.20 -7.30 10.47
C LYS A 81 4.65 -8.31 9.42
N PHE A 82 5.13 -7.83 8.30
CA PHE A 82 5.45 -8.73 7.18
C PHE A 82 6.94 -8.98 6.97
N GLY A 83 7.78 -8.22 7.59
CA GLY A 83 9.21 -8.41 7.48
C GLY A 83 9.86 -7.81 6.25
N LYS A 84 9.06 -7.24 5.35
CA LYS A 84 9.62 -6.67 4.14
C LYS A 84 8.61 -5.78 3.45
N ILE A 85 9.05 -5.02 2.49
CA ILE A 85 8.20 -4.23 1.62
C ILE A 85 8.71 -4.44 0.22
N THR A 86 7.85 -4.85 -0.68
CA THR A 86 8.26 -5.08 -2.04
C THR A 86 7.90 -3.92 -2.95
N THR A 87 6.74 -3.31 -2.75
CA THR A 87 6.25 -2.26 -3.63
C THR A 87 5.52 -1.20 -2.83
N LEU A 88 5.69 0.05 -3.19
CA LEU A 88 4.94 1.13 -2.59
C LEU A 88 4.23 1.88 -3.70
N VAL A 89 2.90 1.91 -3.64
CA VAL A 89 2.10 2.64 -4.60
C VAL A 89 1.55 3.87 -3.90
N ASN A 90 2.03 5.04 -4.30
CA ASN A 90 1.64 6.27 -3.65
C ASN A 90 0.44 6.87 -4.37
N ASN A 91 -0.73 6.30 -4.14
CA ASN A 91 -1.92 6.70 -4.83
C ASN A 91 -2.61 7.91 -4.22
N ALA A 92 -2.48 8.09 -2.91
CA ALA A 92 -3.12 9.20 -2.25
C ALA A 92 -2.39 10.51 -2.46
N GLN A 93 -1.21 10.48 -2.98
CA GLN A 93 -0.43 11.65 -3.14
C GLN A 93 -0.90 12.49 -4.27
N VAL A 94 -1.22 13.72 -4.00
CA VAL A 94 -1.59 14.59 -5.05
C VAL A 94 -0.48 15.56 -5.18
N SER A 95 0.60 15.17 -5.68
CA SER A 95 1.74 15.99 -5.70
C SER A 95 1.70 17.05 -6.72
N LYS A 96 1.93 18.29 -6.34
CA LYS A 96 1.97 19.30 -7.26
C LYS A 96 3.22 19.22 -7.99
N SER A 97 4.24 18.71 -7.41
CA SER A 97 5.52 18.69 -8.08
C SER A 97 5.71 17.43 -8.84
N GLY A 98 4.96 16.43 -8.54
CA GLY A 98 5.18 15.17 -9.21
C GLY A 98 6.43 14.43 -8.77
N LEU A 99 7.06 14.87 -7.72
CA LEU A 99 8.27 14.24 -7.30
C LEU A 99 8.01 12.94 -6.61
N PRO A 100 8.82 11.98 -6.83
CA PRO A 100 8.64 10.70 -6.19
C PRO A 100 9.05 10.78 -4.77
N LEU A 101 8.53 9.93 -4.02
CA LEU A 101 8.82 10.00 -2.70
C LEU A 101 10.06 9.44 -2.40
N VAL A 102 10.67 8.99 -3.00
CA VAL A 102 11.65 8.31 -2.87
C VAL A 102 12.67 7.76 -2.41
N GLU A 103 13.48 7.53 -2.68
CA GLU A 103 14.50 6.93 -2.75
C GLU A 103 15.29 6.71 -1.63
N HIS A 104 15.31 7.38 -0.75
CA HIS A 104 16.25 7.21 0.29
C HIS A 104 16.02 5.93 1.05
N THR A 105 15.04 5.17 0.67
CA THR A 105 14.85 4.02 1.47
C THR A 105 15.40 2.84 0.83
N LYS A 106 16.03 2.97 -0.29
CA LYS A 106 16.36 1.89 -0.94
C LYS A 106 17.53 1.17 -0.57
N GLU A 107 18.34 1.59 0.19
CA GLU A 107 19.47 0.85 0.47
C GLU A 107 19.19 -0.46 1.08
N ASP A 108 18.21 -0.61 1.88
CA ASP A 108 17.94 -1.85 2.55
C ASP A 108 16.89 -2.69 1.90
N PHE A 109 16.23 -2.17 0.89
CA PHE A 109 15.15 -2.87 0.28
C PHE A 109 15.16 -2.74 -1.20
N ASP A 110 14.72 -3.76 -1.87
CA ASP A 110 14.51 -3.67 -3.27
C ASP A 110 13.12 -3.17 -3.40
N LEU A 111 12.93 -1.89 -3.39
CA LEU A 111 11.63 -1.28 -3.35
C LEU A 111 11.27 -0.62 -4.66
N ALA A 112 10.15 -1.00 -5.22
CA ALA A 112 9.66 -0.34 -6.41
C ALA A 112 8.60 0.67 -5.98
N ILE A 113 8.73 1.92 -6.39
CA ILE A 113 7.84 2.98 -6.01
C ILE A 113 7.10 3.51 -7.20
N TYR A 114 5.78 3.55 -7.12
CA TYR A 114 4.98 4.10 -8.16
C TYR A 114 4.18 5.25 -7.63
N SER A 115 4.28 6.40 -8.31
CA SER A 115 3.52 7.52 -7.92
C SER A 115 2.19 7.45 -8.55
N GLY A 116 1.24 7.82 -7.85
CA GLY A 116 -0.07 7.73 -8.32
C GLY A 116 -0.28 8.34 -9.59
N LEU A 117 -0.91 8.49 -10.08
CA LEU A 117 -1.12 8.79 -11.16
C LEU A 117 -1.40 9.87 -11.57
N TYR A 118 -1.45 10.19 -12.33
CA TYR A 118 -1.75 11.40 -12.85
C TYR A 118 -2.46 11.24 -14.09
#